data_b636931285b5afa196e0d370ad2234f0
#
_entry.id   b636931285b5afa196e0d370ad2234f0
#
_cell.length_a   1.000
_cell.length_b   1.000
_cell.length_c   1.000
_cell.angle_alpha   90.00
_cell.angle_beta   90.00
_cell.angle_gamma   90.00
#
_symmetry.space_group_name_H-M   'P 1'
#
loop_
_entity.id
_entity.type
_entity.pdbx_description
1 polymer ?
#
loop_
_entity_poly.entity_id
_entity_poly.type
_entity_poly.pdbx_seq_one_letter_code
_entity_poly.pdbx_strand_id
1 'polypeptide(L)'
;MIYKDGGKPGYFIPNFTIFGEGFPFNEMYINEHVFLLDLMDCGYNVFAYFYMQTPYIMNQLNSIGGKAAIPGINTKDVECLPIYSNESPYVKKFGEIVLPFIKTILSNSLENAKQAKVRDTLLPKLMSGELKINEIETEK
;
A
#
# COMPACT_ATOMS: atom_id res chain seq x y z
N MET A 1 -5.53 -2.39 1.86
CA MET A 1 -5.63 -3.87 1.69
C MET A 1 -4.92 -4.57 2.83
N ILE A 2 -5.45 -5.69 3.27
CA ILE A 2 -4.88 -6.56 4.32
C ILE A 2 -4.81 -7.97 3.75
N TYR A 3 -3.66 -8.62 3.86
CA TYR A 3 -3.49 -10.01 3.44
C TYR A 3 -4.01 -10.95 4.52
N LYS A 4 -4.85 -11.93 4.13
CA LYS A 4 -5.50 -12.89 5.04
C LYS A 4 -4.56 -13.94 5.56
N ASP A 5 -3.59 -14.35 4.74
CA ASP A 5 -2.70 -15.47 4.99
C ASP A 5 -1.26 -15.00 5.02
N GLY A 6 -0.46 -15.57 5.90
CA GLY A 6 0.96 -15.26 5.96
C GLY A 6 1.61 -15.70 7.26
N GLY A 7 2.91 -15.90 7.21
CA GLY A 7 3.69 -16.30 8.36
C GLY A 7 4.12 -17.77 8.33
N LYS A 8 4.27 -18.34 9.51
CA LYS A 8 4.67 -19.74 9.74
C LYS A 8 3.78 -20.34 10.83
N PRO A 9 3.70 -21.69 10.96
CA PRO A 9 2.88 -22.31 11.99
C PRO A 9 3.11 -21.68 13.36
N GLY A 10 2.03 -21.26 14.02
CA GLY A 10 2.05 -20.59 15.32
C GLY A 10 2.35 -19.10 15.27
N TYR A 11 2.61 -18.49 14.11
CA TYR A 11 2.91 -17.08 13.97
C TYR A 11 2.35 -16.47 12.69
N PHE A 12 1.28 -15.69 12.82
CA PHE A 12 0.70 -14.94 11.70
C PHE A 12 1.48 -13.63 11.47
N ILE A 13 1.83 -13.35 10.22
CA ILE A 13 2.50 -12.10 9.83
C ILE A 13 1.55 -11.33 8.92
N PRO A 14 0.78 -10.37 9.45
CA PRO A 14 -0.07 -9.55 8.61
C PRO A 14 0.78 -8.65 7.70
N ASN A 15 0.29 -8.44 6.50
CA ASN A 15 0.87 -7.50 5.55
C ASN A 15 -0.20 -6.51 5.10
N PHE A 16 0.19 -5.25 4.95
CA PHE A 16 -0.71 -4.16 4.63
C PHE A 16 -0.20 -3.40 3.41
N THR A 17 -1.13 -2.98 2.56
CA THR A 17 -0.84 -2.11 1.41
C THR A 17 -1.87 -1.01 1.36
N ILE A 18 -1.41 0.22 1.14
CA ILE A 18 -2.26 1.37 0.83
C ILE A 18 -2.17 1.66 -0.67
N PHE A 19 -3.30 2.04 -1.26
CA PHE A 19 -3.36 2.45 -2.66
C PHE A 19 -4.47 3.50 -2.82
N GLY A 20 -4.43 4.23 -3.92
CA GLY A 20 -5.41 5.26 -4.21
C GLY A 20 -5.03 6.03 -5.47
N GLU A 21 -5.53 7.24 -5.58
CA GLU A 21 -5.19 8.16 -6.67
C GLU A 21 -3.67 8.31 -6.79
N GLY A 22 -3.14 8.19 -8.01
CA GLY A 22 -1.71 8.19 -8.28
C GLY A 22 -1.05 6.80 -8.23
N PHE A 23 -1.80 5.73 -7.98
CA PHE A 23 -1.28 4.38 -8.10
C PHE A 23 -1.08 4.01 -9.59
N PRO A 24 -0.02 3.25 -9.95
CA PRO A 24 0.39 3.06 -11.35
C PRO A 24 -0.53 2.16 -12.19
N PHE A 25 -1.63 1.66 -11.63
CA PHE A 25 -2.56 0.77 -12.30
C PHE A 25 -3.96 1.40 -12.41
N ASN A 26 -4.56 1.34 -13.59
CA ASN A 26 -5.92 1.82 -13.83
C ASN A 26 -6.97 0.87 -13.24
N GLU A 27 -6.67 -0.42 -13.19
CA GLU A 27 -7.54 -1.46 -12.67
C GLU A 27 -6.75 -2.38 -11.75
N MET A 28 -7.38 -2.81 -10.68
CA MET A 28 -6.80 -3.74 -9.71
C MET A 28 -7.84 -4.78 -9.32
N TYR A 29 -7.40 -6.03 -9.24
CA TYR A 29 -8.23 -7.14 -8.81
C TYR A 29 -7.67 -7.71 -7.52
N ILE A 30 -8.54 -8.00 -6.57
CA ILE A 30 -8.20 -8.71 -5.34
C ILE A 30 -8.72 -10.14 -5.41
N ASN A 31 -7.99 -11.06 -4.82
CA ASN A 31 -8.40 -12.46 -4.69
C ASN A 31 -8.91 -12.73 -3.25
N GLU A 32 -9.29 -13.97 -3.00
CA GLU A 32 -9.79 -14.44 -1.70
C GLU A 32 -8.78 -14.32 -0.55
N HIS A 33 -7.50 -14.09 -0.85
CA HIS A 33 -6.43 -13.95 0.14
C HIS A 33 -6.20 -12.50 0.60
N VAL A 34 -7.03 -11.57 0.15
CA VAL A 34 -6.89 -10.14 0.48
C VAL A 34 -8.23 -9.55 0.92
N PHE A 35 -8.20 -8.76 1.98
CA PHE A 35 -9.32 -7.87 2.34
C PHE A 35 -9.11 -6.47 1.79
N LEU A 36 -10.15 -5.92 1.19
CA LEU A 36 -10.25 -4.49 0.97
C LEU A 36 -10.90 -3.86 2.21
N LEU A 37 -10.17 -2.98 2.89
CA LEU A 37 -10.72 -2.15 3.96
C LEU A 37 -10.86 -0.73 3.43
N ASP A 38 -12.10 -0.25 3.35
CA ASP A 38 -12.42 1.13 3.03
C ASP A 38 -13.37 1.67 4.11
N LEU A 39 -12.93 2.74 4.76
CA LEU A 39 -13.66 3.42 5.84
C LEU A 39 -14.37 4.68 5.34
N MET A 40 -14.53 4.81 4.01
CA MET A 40 -15.26 5.89 3.31
C MET A 40 -14.70 7.31 3.55
N ASP A 41 -13.52 7.41 4.14
CA ASP A 41 -12.81 8.67 4.36
C ASP A 41 -11.31 8.48 4.15
N CYS A 42 -10.72 9.28 3.27
CA CYS A 42 -9.30 9.11 2.89
C CYS A 42 -8.34 9.31 4.07
N GLY A 43 -8.61 10.29 4.93
CA GLY A 43 -7.77 10.54 6.12
C GLY A 43 -7.89 9.42 7.13
N TYR A 44 -9.10 8.87 7.29
CA TYR A 44 -9.35 7.75 8.17
C TYR A 44 -8.75 6.44 7.63
N ASN A 45 -8.80 6.22 6.32
CA ASN A 45 -8.11 5.10 5.68
C ASN A 45 -6.59 5.16 5.91
N VAL A 46 -5.99 6.34 5.81
CA VAL A 46 -4.57 6.55 6.10
C VAL A 46 -4.28 6.31 7.58
N PHE A 47 -5.11 6.82 8.49
CA PHE A 47 -4.98 6.52 9.91
C PHE A 47 -5.06 5.02 10.18
N ALA A 48 -6.06 4.33 9.66
CA ALA A 48 -6.23 2.89 9.82
C ALA A 48 -5.02 2.10 9.29
N TYR A 49 -4.46 2.50 8.15
CA TYR A 49 -3.27 1.88 7.59
C TYR A 49 -2.08 1.89 8.56
N PHE A 50 -1.80 3.03 9.18
CA PHE A 50 -0.72 3.12 10.17
C PHE A 50 -1.08 2.49 11.51
N TYR A 51 -2.33 2.65 11.95
CA TYR A 51 -2.80 2.08 13.21
C TYR A 51 -2.76 0.56 13.23
N MET A 52 -3.13 -0.08 12.13
CA MET A 52 -3.06 -1.54 11.97
C MET A 52 -1.64 -2.09 12.10
N GLN A 53 -0.62 -1.29 11.83
CA GLN A 53 0.79 -1.65 11.93
C GLN A 53 1.38 -1.40 13.33
N THR A 54 0.60 -0.86 14.26
CA THR A 54 1.06 -0.69 15.64
C THR A 54 1.28 -2.03 16.32
N PRO A 55 2.25 -2.15 17.26
CA PRO A 55 2.47 -3.38 18.00
C PRO A 55 1.21 -3.89 18.71
N TYR A 56 0.33 -2.99 19.13
CA TYR A 56 -0.92 -3.33 19.79
C TYR A 56 -1.85 -4.16 18.86
N ILE A 57 -2.12 -3.69 17.65
CA ILE A 57 -2.97 -4.40 16.68
C ILE A 57 -2.24 -5.62 16.11
N MET A 58 -0.94 -5.50 15.82
CA MET A 58 -0.13 -6.61 15.32
C MET A 58 -0.13 -7.80 16.27
N ASN A 59 -0.02 -7.56 17.57
CA ASN A 59 -0.08 -8.62 18.59
C ASN A 59 -1.47 -9.28 18.65
N GLN A 60 -2.55 -8.50 18.49
CA GLN A 60 -3.89 -9.06 18.43
C GLN A 60 -4.09 -9.95 17.20
N LEU A 61 -3.74 -9.45 16.02
CA LEU A 61 -3.82 -10.20 14.77
C LEU A 61 -2.98 -11.49 14.82
N ASN A 62 -1.78 -11.41 15.40
CA ASN A 62 -0.94 -12.59 15.61
C ASN A 62 -1.57 -13.59 16.56
N SER A 63 -2.13 -13.12 17.66
CA SER A 63 -2.82 -13.98 18.65
C SER A 63 -4.05 -14.70 18.04
N ILE A 64 -4.74 -14.07 17.10
CA ILE A 64 -5.89 -14.63 16.41
C ILE A 64 -5.42 -15.58 15.29
N GLY A 65 -4.64 -15.07 14.37
CA GLY A 65 -4.25 -15.76 13.14
C GLY A 65 -3.19 -16.84 13.33
N GLY A 66 -2.38 -16.76 14.38
CA GLY A 66 -1.30 -17.72 14.65
C GLY A 66 -1.75 -19.06 15.26
N LYS A 67 -3.02 -19.19 15.64
CA LYS A 67 -3.52 -20.42 16.32
C LYS A 67 -3.75 -21.60 15.38
N ALA A 68 -3.87 -21.37 14.09
CA ALA A 68 -4.12 -22.38 13.08
C ALA A 68 -2.83 -23.03 12.57
N ALA A 69 -2.93 -24.24 12.02
CA ALA A 69 -1.83 -24.90 11.33
C ALA A 69 -1.36 -24.10 10.10
N ILE A 70 -2.31 -23.46 9.42
CA ILE A 70 -2.06 -22.44 8.38
C ILE A 70 -2.47 -21.10 9.00
N PRO A 71 -1.51 -20.22 9.31
CA PRO A 71 -1.82 -18.92 9.91
C PRO A 71 -2.65 -18.06 8.97
N GLY A 72 -3.72 -17.48 9.50
CA GLY A 72 -4.61 -16.63 8.71
C GLY A 72 -5.68 -15.96 9.56
N ILE A 73 -6.32 -14.96 9.01
CA ILE A 73 -7.42 -14.21 9.61
C ILE A 73 -8.63 -14.19 8.68
N ASN A 74 -9.80 -14.00 9.24
CA ASN A 74 -11.04 -13.86 8.50
C ASN A 74 -11.65 -12.46 8.66
N THR A 75 -12.72 -12.17 7.95
CA THR A 75 -13.38 -10.86 7.96
C THR A 75 -13.81 -10.43 9.37
N LYS A 76 -14.39 -11.37 10.16
CA LYS A 76 -14.83 -11.08 11.53
C LYS A 76 -13.67 -10.72 12.45
N ASP A 77 -12.50 -11.33 12.25
CA ASP A 77 -11.30 -11.02 13.01
C ASP A 77 -10.87 -9.57 12.79
N VAL A 78 -10.99 -9.06 11.56
CA VAL A 78 -10.68 -7.67 11.24
C VAL A 78 -11.76 -6.72 11.76
N GLU A 79 -13.04 -7.07 11.62
CA GLU A 79 -14.18 -6.27 12.11
C GLU A 79 -14.19 -6.11 13.63
N CYS A 80 -13.67 -7.09 14.36
CA CYS A 80 -13.58 -7.05 15.81
C CYS A 80 -12.37 -6.27 16.35
N LEU A 81 -11.47 -5.80 15.49
CA LEU A 81 -10.31 -5.02 15.95
C LEU A 81 -10.75 -3.66 16.49
N PRO A 82 -10.24 -3.25 17.65
CA PRO A 82 -10.52 -1.94 18.17
C PRO A 82 -9.86 -0.87 17.31
N ILE A 83 -10.62 0.12 16.87
CA ILE A 83 -10.12 1.29 16.16
C ILE A 83 -10.72 2.55 16.79
N TYR A 84 -9.95 3.63 16.81
CA TYR A 84 -10.46 4.92 17.25
C TYR A 84 -11.51 5.46 16.28
N SER A 85 -12.52 6.12 16.82
CA SER A 85 -13.57 6.73 16.03
C SER A 85 -13.03 7.80 15.07
N ASN A 86 -13.59 7.87 13.87
CA ASN A 86 -13.35 8.96 12.92
C ASN A 86 -13.66 10.36 13.51
N GLU A 87 -14.57 10.43 14.48
CA GLU A 87 -14.91 11.69 15.14
C GLU A 87 -13.80 12.20 16.09
N SER A 88 -12.82 11.37 16.42
CA SER A 88 -11.70 11.76 17.29
C SER A 88 -10.88 12.89 16.66
N PRO A 89 -10.66 14.02 17.39
CA PRO A 89 -9.83 15.12 16.88
C PRO A 89 -8.40 14.70 16.53
N TYR A 90 -7.86 13.71 17.23
CA TYR A 90 -6.52 13.18 16.98
C TYR A 90 -6.46 12.40 15.66
N VAL A 91 -7.50 11.60 15.37
CA VAL A 91 -7.62 10.85 14.12
C VAL A 91 -7.75 11.80 12.94
N LYS A 92 -8.62 12.81 13.03
CA LYS A 92 -8.78 13.84 11.99
C LYS A 92 -7.47 14.58 11.75
N LYS A 93 -6.82 15.03 12.81
CA LYS A 93 -5.54 15.75 12.72
C LYS A 93 -4.44 14.90 12.10
N PHE A 94 -4.36 13.62 12.46
CA PHE A 94 -3.43 12.68 11.84
C PHE A 94 -3.68 12.54 10.35
N GLY A 95 -4.92 12.33 9.94
CA GLY A 95 -5.32 12.24 8.54
C GLY A 95 -4.94 13.49 7.75
N GLU A 96 -5.26 14.68 8.27
CA GLU A 96 -4.90 15.97 7.65
C GLU A 96 -3.39 16.12 7.41
N ILE A 97 -2.57 15.69 8.36
CA ILE A 97 -1.12 15.81 8.28
C ILE A 97 -0.52 14.76 7.34
N VAL A 98 -0.97 13.51 7.43
CA VAL A 98 -0.29 12.38 6.78
C VAL A 98 -0.80 12.12 5.36
N LEU A 99 -2.08 12.39 5.07
CA LEU A 99 -2.67 12.16 3.75
C LEU A 99 -1.90 12.83 2.60
N PRO A 100 -1.42 14.10 2.71
CA PRO A 100 -0.62 14.71 1.66
C PRO A 100 0.69 13.96 1.37
N PHE A 101 1.35 13.43 2.38
CA PHE A 101 2.57 12.64 2.20
C PHE A 101 2.29 11.34 1.45
N ILE A 102 1.21 10.64 1.81
CA ILE A 102 0.80 9.41 1.11
C ILE A 102 0.49 9.72 -0.36
N LYS A 103 -0.24 10.79 -0.65
CA LYS A 103 -0.52 11.22 -2.04
C LYS A 103 0.76 11.49 -2.82
N THR A 104 1.73 12.15 -2.21
CA THR A 104 3.04 12.43 -2.83
C THR A 104 3.80 11.12 -3.10
N ILE A 105 3.82 10.19 -2.15
CA ILE A 105 4.49 8.89 -2.31
C ILE A 105 3.86 8.10 -3.47
N LEU A 106 2.54 8.05 -3.56
CA LEU A 106 1.84 7.35 -4.65
C LEU A 106 2.10 8.01 -6.00
N SER A 107 2.06 9.35 -6.08
CA SER A 107 2.40 10.12 -7.27
C SER A 107 3.84 9.86 -7.74
N ASN A 108 4.80 9.91 -6.82
CA ASN A 108 6.20 9.63 -7.13
C ASN A 108 6.39 8.17 -7.59
N SER A 109 5.64 7.23 -7.04
CA SER A 109 5.68 5.84 -7.48
C SER A 109 5.23 5.69 -8.94
N LEU A 110 4.18 6.41 -9.34
CA LEU A 110 3.71 6.46 -10.72
C LEU A 110 4.76 7.08 -11.66
N GLU A 111 5.37 8.18 -11.23
CA GLU A 111 6.43 8.83 -12.00
C GLU A 111 7.65 7.93 -12.17
N ASN A 112 8.10 7.29 -11.09
CA ASN A 112 9.20 6.33 -11.12
C ASN A 112 8.94 5.17 -12.09
N ALA A 113 7.70 4.66 -12.13
CA ALA A 113 7.32 3.61 -13.08
C ALA A 113 7.40 4.08 -14.54
N LYS A 114 7.00 5.34 -14.83
CA LYS A 114 7.14 5.95 -16.16
C LYS A 114 8.61 6.13 -16.54
N GLN A 115 9.41 6.68 -15.64
CA GLN A 115 10.85 6.89 -15.86
C GLN A 115 11.60 5.57 -16.09
N ALA A 116 11.27 4.52 -15.32
CA ALA A 116 11.83 3.19 -15.52
C ALA A 116 11.50 2.66 -16.93
N LYS A 117 10.27 2.84 -17.40
CA LYS A 117 9.86 2.44 -18.76
C LYS A 117 10.64 3.20 -19.84
N VAL A 118 10.83 4.51 -19.66
CA VAL A 118 11.63 5.34 -20.57
C VAL A 118 13.08 4.86 -20.61
N ARG A 119 13.70 4.67 -19.43
CA ARG A 119 15.06 4.13 -19.32
C ARG A 119 15.20 2.79 -20.04
N ASP A 120 14.31 1.85 -19.77
CA ASP A 120 14.38 0.49 -20.31
C ASP A 120 14.13 0.45 -21.83
N THR A 121 13.44 1.47 -22.35
CA THR A 121 13.24 1.63 -23.81
C THR A 121 14.45 2.28 -24.49
N LEU A 122 15.04 3.29 -23.86
CA LEU A 122 16.12 4.07 -24.47
C LEU A 122 17.49 3.46 -24.31
N LEU A 123 17.77 2.81 -23.16
CA LEU A 123 19.10 2.29 -22.85
C LEU A 123 19.59 1.27 -23.88
N PRO A 124 18.82 0.27 -24.33
CA PRO A 124 19.27 -0.65 -25.38
C PRO A 124 19.59 0.05 -26.71
N LYS A 125 18.82 1.07 -27.07
CA LYS A 125 19.00 1.83 -28.33
C LYS A 125 20.26 2.70 -28.29
N LEU A 126 20.58 3.26 -27.13
CA LEU A 126 21.83 3.99 -26.93
C LEU A 126 23.04 3.04 -26.95
N MET A 127 22.91 1.87 -26.30
CA MET A 127 24.00 0.89 -26.27
C MET A 127 24.28 0.24 -27.64
N SER A 128 23.24 0.06 -28.47
CA SER A 128 23.38 -0.46 -29.84
C SER A 128 23.86 0.59 -30.84
N GLY A 129 23.89 1.87 -30.45
CA GLY A 129 24.20 2.97 -31.37
C GLY A 129 23.07 3.35 -32.33
N GLU A 130 21.89 2.75 -32.16
CA GLU A 130 20.67 3.11 -32.91
C GLU A 130 20.23 4.55 -32.61
N LEU A 131 20.42 5.01 -31.36
CA LEU A 131 20.21 6.38 -30.91
C LEU A 131 21.56 7.00 -30.51
N LYS A 132 21.85 8.18 -31.04
CA LYS A 132 23.01 8.99 -30.66
C LYS A 132 22.55 10.20 -29.85
N ILE A 133 23.23 10.51 -28.77
CA ILE A 133 22.90 11.63 -27.87
C ILE A 133 22.92 12.99 -28.62
N ASN A 134 23.77 13.12 -29.62
CA ASN A 134 23.93 14.36 -30.40
C ASN A 134 22.76 14.63 -31.36
N GLU A 135 21.86 13.68 -31.56
CA GLU A 135 20.67 13.80 -32.41
C GLU A 135 19.41 14.15 -31.61
N ILE A 136 19.50 14.22 -30.27
CA ILE A 136 18.42 14.67 -29.41
C ILE A 136 18.50 16.21 -29.35
N GLU A 137 17.80 16.88 -30.26
CA GLU A 137 17.58 18.31 -30.15
C GLU A 137 16.75 18.58 -28.89
N THR A 138 17.35 19.32 -27.96
CA THR A 138 16.59 19.90 -26.86
C THR A 138 15.74 21.04 -27.44
N GLU A 139 14.48 20.76 -27.73
CA GLU A 139 13.50 21.83 -27.93
C GLU A 139 13.50 22.71 -26.66
N LYS A 140 13.91 23.97 -26.87
CA LYS A 140 13.90 25.02 -25.84
C LYS A 140 12.50 25.58 -25.68
#